data_7b269731c0af8f6770ea2e8cc6d4f3b1
#
_entry.id   7b269731c0af8f6770ea2e8cc6d4f3b1
#
_cell.length_a   1.000
_cell.length_b   1.000
_cell.length_c   1.000
_cell.angle_alpha   90.00
_cell.angle_beta   90.00
_cell.angle_gamma   90.00
#
_symmetry.space_group_name_H-M   'P 1'
#
loop_
_entity.id
_entity.type
_entity.pdbx_description
1 polymer ?
#
loop_
_entity_poly.entity_id
_entity_poly.type
_entity_poly.pdbx_seq_one_letter_code
_entity_poly.pdbx_strand_id
1 'polypeptide(L)'
;MRPGPPGGPAQRQRAGRYGNHPTYGGYDQATARVGGLWDALLGEGRRWWITAISDSHVHWTRGGSDFRPGEYSKTYVLARQEYHDIMDGLRHGRIFVTTGDLITRLDVTASGQGRAAGAGETITVSRRDRTDVDVEIRFRPPAGTNANGDRPQVRRVDLIVGRVTGPSADRDADTNPTTAVVARFGPRDWRQQGAQYVIRHTLRDVGADSYLRVRGTSTDEAEPLADGLESPWSDLWFYSNPVFVRVR
;
A
#
# COMPACT_ATOMS: atom_id res chain seq x y z
N MET A 1 -19.07 24.45 -24.17
CA MET A 1 -19.85 23.24 -23.92
C MET A 1 -19.28 22.60 -22.66
N ARG A 2 -20.04 22.44 -21.57
CA ARG A 2 -19.62 21.65 -20.40
C ARG A 2 -19.57 20.18 -20.83
N PRO A 3 -18.54 19.41 -20.51
CA PRO A 3 -18.57 17.98 -20.73
C PRO A 3 -19.78 17.40 -19.97
N GLY A 4 -20.51 16.48 -20.60
CA GLY A 4 -21.62 15.78 -19.99
C GLY A 4 -21.15 14.95 -18.79
N PRO A 5 -22.07 14.52 -17.92
CA PRO A 5 -21.73 13.70 -16.75
C PRO A 5 -21.01 12.43 -17.21
N PRO A 6 -20.03 11.94 -16.41
CA PRO A 6 -19.31 10.73 -16.72
C PRO A 6 -20.28 9.57 -16.95
N GLY A 7 -19.97 8.72 -17.93
CA GLY A 7 -20.82 7.66 -18.46
C GLY A 7 -21.57 6.87 -17.40
N GLY A 8 -22.73 6.37 -17.77
CA GLY A 8 -23.68 5.70 -16.89
C GLY A 8 -23.09 4.46 -16.19
N PRO A 9 -23.86 3.84 -15.25
CA PRO A 9 -23.39 2.74 -14.37
C PRO A 9 -22.70 1.58 -15.09
N ALA A 10 -23.11 1.26 -16.32
CA ALA A 10 -22.55 0.16 -17.11
C ALA A 10 -21.11 0.44 -17.62
N GLN A 11 -20.74 1.70 -17.83
CA GLN A 11 -19.37 2.06 -18.24
C GLN A 11 -18.43 2.15 -17.06
N ARG A 12 -18.94 2.54 -15.86
CA ARG A 12 -18.18 2.55 -14.61
C ARG A 12 -17.79 1.12 -14.14
N GLN A 13 -18.59 0.12 -14.51
CA GLN A 13 -18.34 -1.29 -14.17
C GLN A 13 -17.15 -1.90 -14.93
N ARG A 14 -16.64 -1.25 -15.98
CA ARG A 14 -15.53 -1.75 -16.81
C ARG A 14 -14.19 -1.08 -16.51
N ALA A 15 -14.18 0.01 -15.74
CA ALA A 15 -12.95 0.66 -15.34
C ALA A 15 -12.12 -0.27 -14.44
N GLY A 16 -10.85 -0.45 -14.77
CA GLY A 16 -9.92 -1.20 -13.95
C GLY A 16 -10.03 -2.72 -14.04
N ARG A 17 -10.61 -3.31 -15.09
CA ARG A 17 -10.70 -4.77 -15.24
C ARG A 17 -9.82 -5.30 -16.36
N TYR A 18 -9.01 -6.30 -16.04
CA TYR A 18 -8.32 -7.14 -17.03
C TYR A 18 -9.19 -8.38 -17.32
N GLY A 19 -10.05 -8.28 -18.34
CA GLY A 19 -10.95 -9.36 -18.71
C GLY A 19 -11.88 -9.76 -17.55
N ASN A 20 -11.71 -10.98 -17.02
CA ASN A 20 -12.52 -11.51 -15.92
C ASN A 20 -11.91 -11.24 -14.53
N HIS A 21 -10.81 -10.47 -14.45
CA HIS A 21 -10.13 -10.17 -13.19
C HIS A 21 -10.49 -8.75 -12.74
N PRO A 22 -11.31 -8.58 -11.70
CA PRO A 22 -11.64 -7.27 -11.15
C PRO A 22 -10.41 -6.66 -10.47
N THR A 23 -10.33 -5.35 -10.42
CA THR A 23 -9.49 -4.63 -9.47
C THR A 23 -10.19 -4.58 -8.10
N TYR A 24 -9.43 -4.34 -7.06
CA TYR A 24 -9.88 -4.33 -5.68
C TYR A 24 -9.46 -3.02 -5.01
N GLY A 25 -10.42 -2.18 -4.65
CA GLY A 25 -10.15 -0.86 -4.08
C GLY A 25 -9.22 0.00 -4.97
N GLY A 26 -9.36 -0.12 -6.29
CA GLY A 26 -8.54 0.58 -7.29
C GLY A 26 -7.17 -0.07 -7.57
N TYR A 27 -6.88 -1.26 -7.07
CA TYR A 27 -5.61 -1.97 -7.28
C TYR A 27 -5.80 -3.32 -7.95
N ASP A 28 -4.77 -3.76 -8.68
CA ASP A 28 -4.68 -5.11 -9.20
C ASP A 28 -4.73 -6.13 -8.05
N GLN A 29 -5.37 -7.27 -8.29
CA GLN A 29 -5.47 -8.36 -7.31
C GLN A 29 -4.09 -8.85 -6.83
N ALA A 30 -3.05 -8.76 -7.69
CA ALA A 30 -1.68 -9.12 -7.32
C ALA A 30 -1.18 -8.29 -6.13
N THR A 31 -1.57 -7.01 -6.04
CA THR A 31 -1.21 -6.09 -4.96
C THR A 31 -2.18 -6.15 -3.79
N ALA A 32 -3.47 -6.18 -4.08
CA ALA A 32 -4.53 -6.03 -3.07
C ALA A 32 -4.67 -7.27 -2.17
N ARG A 33 -4.47 -8.47 -2.72
CA ARG A 33 -4.68 -9.74 -2.01
C ARG A 33 -3.53 -10.02 -1.05
N VAL A 34 -3.85 -10.15 0.24
CA VAL A 34 -2.88 -10.57 1.26
C VAL A 34 -2.50 -12.04 1.04
N GLY A 35 -1.20 -12.32 0.99
CA GLY A 35 -0.67 -13.65 0.69
C GLY A 35 -0.73 -14.03 -0.79
N GLY A 36 -1.10 -13.09 -1.69
CA GLY A 36 -1.15 -13.30 -3.14
C GLY A 36 0.21 -13.13 -3.82
N LEU A 37 0.19 -12.87 -5.13
CA LEU A 37 1.38 -12.87 -5.99
C LEU A 37 2.47 -11.92 -5.52
N TRP A 38 2.13 -10.69 -5.13
CA TRP A 38 3.13 -9.76 -4.62
C TRP A 38 3.82 -10.31 -3.36
N ASP A 39 3.03 -10.85 -2.43
CA ASP A 39 3.57 -11.47 -1.22
C ASP A 39 4.37 -12.74 -1.50
N ALA A 40 4.05 -13.51 -2.56
CA ALA A 40 4.86 -14.63 -3.03
C ALA A 40 6.25 -14.16 -3.46
N LEU A 41 6.33 -13.11 -4.30
CA LEU A 41 7.58 -12.52 -4.74
C LEU A 41 8.42 -11.94 -3.58
N LEU A 42 7.76 -11.29 -2.61
CA LEU A 42 8.42 -10.80 -1.40
C LEU A 42 8.94 -11.97 -0.54
N GLY A 43 8.19 -13.07 -0.46
CA GLY A 43 8.59 -14.31 0.22
C GLY A 43 9.83 -14.97 -0.40
N GLU A 44 10.04 -14.82 -1.70
CA GLU A 44 11.27 -15.21 -2.37
C GLU A 44 12.47 -14.28 -2.07
N GLY A 45 12.23 -13.16 -1.37
CA GLY A 45 13.24 -12.15 -1.09
C GLY A 45 13.45 -11.15 -2.22
N ARG A 46 12.56 -11.13 -3.22
CA ARG A 46 12.65 -10.18 -4.34
C ARG A 46 12.31 -8.77 -3.90
N ARG A 47 13.08 -7.81 -4.41
CA ARG A 47 12.88 -6.38 -4.22
C ARG A 47 11.93 -5.84 -5.29
N TRP A 48 10.69 -6.28 -5.24
CA TRP A 48 9.66 -5.89 -6.19
C TRP A 48 8.75 -4.82 -5.57
N TRP A 49 8.87 -3.61 -6.09
CA TRP A 49 8.15 -2.45 -5.59
C TRP A 49 6.87 -2.21 -6.36
N ILE A 50 5.80 -1.88 -5.64
CA ILE A 50 4.54 -1.49 -6.27
C ILE A 50 4.52 0.00 -6.59
N THR A 51 3.89 0.34 -7.70
CA THR A 51 3.52 1.70 -8.10
C THR A 51 2.04 1.73 -8.47
N ALA A 52 1.44 2.90 -8.41
CA ALA A 52 0.08 3.15 -8.89
C ALA A 52 0.10 4.29 -9.88
N ILE A 53 -0.58 4.09 -10.99
CA ILE A 53 -0.75 5.08 -12.06
C ILE A 53 -2.22 5.15 -12.45
N SER A 54 -2.62 6.22 -13.15
CA SER A 54 -3.99 6.41 -13.60
C SER A 54 -4.39 5.51 -14.78
N ASP A 55 -3.40 5.00 -15.50
CA ASP A 55 -3.56 4.29 -16.79
C ASP A 55 -4.42 5.08 -17.78
N SER A 56 -4.30 6.42 -17.75
CA SER A 56 -5.16 7.33 -18.50
C SER A 56 -4.92 7.22 -20.00
N HIS A 57 -6.02 7.11 -20.75
CA HIS A 57 -6.07 7.10 -22.20
C HIS A 57 -6.91 8.29 -22.70
N VAL A 58 -7.38 8.24 -23.93
CA VAL A 58 -8.22 9.30 -24.52
C VAL A 58 -9.61 9.41 -23.88
N HIS A 59 -10.03 8.42 -23.13
CA HIS A 59 -11.37 8.35 -22.55
C HIS A 59 -11.66 9.47 -21.54
N TRP A 60 -10.68 9.89 -20.75
CA TRP A 60 -10.86 10.98 -19.79
C TRP A 60 -11.19 12.33 -20.44
N THR A 61 -10.74 12.56 -21.68
CA THR A 61 -11.07 13.78 -22.45
C THR A 61 -12.46 13.71 -23.06
N ARG A 62 -13.02 12.51 -23.21
CA ARG A 62 -14.33 12.26 -23.84
C ARG A 62 -15.43 11.89 -22.84
N GLY A 63 -15.17 12.03 -21.53
CA GLY A 63 -16.11 11.65 -20.48
C GLY A 63 -16.21 10.15 -20.27
N GLY A 64 -15.13 9.40 -20.51
CA GLY A 64 -15.01 7.96 -20.21
C GLY A 64 -14.80 7.66 -18.73
N SER A 65 -14.45 6.41 -18.45
CA SER A 65 -14.24 5.89 -17.09
C SER A 65 -12.85 6.10 -16.53
N ASP A 66 -11.90 6.58 -17.36
CA ASP A 66 -10.53 6.82 -16.94
C ASP A 66 -10.43 8.08 -16.08
N PHE A 67 -9.53 8.02 -15.09
CA PHE A 67 -9.16 9.18 -14.30
C PHE A 67 -8.05 9.97 -14.97
N ARG A 68 -8.03 11.29 -14.78
CA ARG A 68 -6.89 12.11 -15.17
C ARG A 68 -5.65 11.71 -14.36
N PRO A 69 -4.44 11.85 -14.94
CA PRO A 69 -3.21 11.61 -14.20
C PRO A 69 -3.18 12.39 -12.90
N GLY A 70 -2.94 11.66 -11.77
CA GLY A 70 -2.93 12.25 -10.45
C GLY A 70 -4.30 12.59 -9.83
N GLU A 71 -5.40 12.21 -10.47
CA GLU A 71 -6.75 12.43 -9.93
C GLU A 71 -7.12 11.37 -8.89
N TYR A 72 -6.95 10.10 -9.20
CA TYR A 72 -7.38 8.99 -8.36
C TYR A 72 -6.21 8.20 -7.78
N SER A 73 -5.44 7.51 -8.62
CA SER A 73 -4.28 6.71 -8.21
C SER A 73 -3.00 7.51 -8.23
N LYS A 74 -2.19 7.42 -7.16
CA LYS A 74 -0.93 8.15 -7.01
C LYS A 74 0.16 7.30 -6.41
N THR A 75 1.37 7.48 -6.94
CA THR A 75 2.61 7.03 -6.31
C THR A 75 3.30 8.24 -5.67
N TYR A 76 3.54 8.16 -4.36
CA TYR A 76 4.34 9.14 -3.64
C TYR A 76 5.76 8.62 -3.45
N VAL A 77 6.74 9.44 -3.77
CA VAL A 77 8.16 9.12 -3.65
C VAL A 77 8.77 9.93 -2.51
N LEU A 78 9.45 9.27 -1.58
CA LEU A 78 10.23 9.92 -0.56
C LEU A 78 11.60 10.31 -1.15
N ALA A 79 11.71 11.54 -1.61
CA ALA A 79 12.88 12.08 -2.28
C ALA A 79 12.93 13.62 -2.15
N ARG A 80 14.10 14.23 -2.37
CA ARG A 80 14.16 15.63 -2.72
C ARG A 80 13.56 15.85 -4.09
N GLN A 81 13.12 17.07 -4.39
CA GLN A 81 12.46 17.41 -5.67
C GLN A 81 13.50 17.56 -6.79
N GLU A 82 14.33 16.54 -6.97
CA GLU A 82 15.36 16.44 -7.99
C GLU A 82 15.22 15.10 -8.74
N TYR A 83 15.44 15.11 -10.04
CA TYR A 83 15.25 13.94 -10.91
C TYR A 83 16.00 12.71 -10.39
N HIS A 84 17.29 12.87 -10.05
CA HIS A 84 18.13 11.77 -9.57
C HIS A 84 17.58 11.16 -8.27
N ASP A 85 17.15 11.98 -7.32
CA ASP A 85 16.62 11.52 -6.02
C ASP A 85 15.27 10.84 -6.18
N ILE A 86 14.42 11.34 -7.09
CA ILE A 86 13.13 10.70 -7.42
C ILE A 86 13.37 9.32 -8.01
N MET A 87 14.27 9.20 -8.98
CA MET A 87 14.61 7.91 -9.60
C MET A 87 15.26 6.95 -8.61
N ASP A 88 16.08 7.45 -7.70
CA ASP A 88 16.66 6.66 -6.63
C ASP A 88 15.60 6.18 -5.64
N GLY A 89 14.67 7.04 -5.26
CA GLY A 89 13.51 6.68 -4.43
C GLY A 89 12.67 5.56 -5.04
N LEU A 90 12.38 5.65 -6.34
CA LEU A 90 11.65 4.61 -7.08
C LEU A 90 12.42 3.29 -7.11
N ARG A 91 13.71 3.31 -7.45
CA ARG A 91 14.56 2.10 -7.53
C ARG A 91 14.71 1.38 -6.21
N HIS A 92 14.70 2.12 -5.10
CA HIS A 92 14.89 1.56 -3.77
C HIS A 92 13.60 1.35 -2.98
N GLY A 93 12.43 1.55 -3.61
CA GLY A 93 11.14 1.28 -2.97
C GLY A 93 10.75 2.26 -1.87
N ARG A 94 11.40 3.44 -1.80
CA ARG A 94 11.02 4.51 -0.88
C ARG A 94 9.77 5.24 -1.38
N ILE A 95 8.73 4.47 -1.58
CA ILE A 95 7.46 4.91 -2.16
C ILE A 95 6.28 4.27 -1.42
N PHE A 96 5.15 4.94 -1.49
CA PHE A 96 3.86 4.36 -1.18
C PHE A 96 2.84 4.73 -2.25
N VAL A 97 1.74 4.01 -2.30
CA VAL A 97 0.66 4.23 -3.25
C VAL A 97 -0.65 4.49 -2.54
N THR A 98 -1.52 5.30 -3.12
CA THR A 98 -2.85 5.62 -2.57
C THR A 98 -3.86 5.88 -3.67
N THR A 99 -5.14 5.61 -3.39
CA THR A 99 -6.27 6.02 -4.21
C THR A 99 -7.03 7.17 -3.55
N GLY A 100 -7.65 8.01 -4.34
CA GLY A 100 -8.58 9.06 -3.91
C GLY A 100 -8.04 10.04 -2.87
N ASP A 101 -6.72 10.25 -2.82
CA ASP A 101 -6.05 11.10 -1.83
C ASP A 101 -6.33 10.70 -0.38
N LEU A 102 -6.48 9.40 -0.10
CA LEU A 102 -6.77 8.94 1.27
C LEU A 102 -5.70 9.40 2.27
N ILE A 103 -4.42 9.42 1.85
CA ILE A 103 -3.30 9.98 2.60
C ILE A 103 -2.35 10.74 1.68
N THR A 104 -1.59 11.69 2.25
CA THR A 104 -0.56 12.48 1.53
C THR A 104 0.85 12.21 2.02
N ARG A 105 1.01 11.39 3.07
CA ARG A 105 2.31 10.93 3.58
C ARG A 105 2.14 9.60 4.29
N LEU A 106 3.11 8.72 4.10
CA LEU A 106 3.26 7.47 4.83
C LEU A 106 4.74 7.21 5.10
N ASP A 107 5.08 7.06 6.38
CA ASP A 107 6.40 6.62 6.82
C ASP A 107 6.20 5.33 7.63
N VAL A 108 6.86 4.25 7.26
CA VAL A 108 6.88 2.97 7.98
C VAL A 108 8.32 2.69 8.37
N THR A 109 8.58 2.59 9.65
CA THR A 109 9.92 2.33 10.20
C THR A 109 9.89 1.09 11.08
N ALA A 110 10.79 0.16 10.81
CA ALA A 110 11.11 -0.95 11.70
C ALA A 110 12.40 -0.63 12.46
N SER A 111 12.41 -0.82 13.77
CA SER A 111 13.58 -0.58 14.61
C SER A 111 13.79 -1.70 15.64
N GLY A 112 15.04 -1.95 15.98
CA GLY A 112 15.44 -2.97 16.96
C GLY A 112 16.96 -3.01 17.13
N GLN A 113 17.42 -3.31 18.34
CA GLN A 113 18.85 -3.43 18.65
C GLN A 113 19.70 -2.22 18.18
N GLY A 114 19.16 -0.99 18.35
CA GLY A 114 19.84 0.25 17.97
C GLY A 114 19.90 0.53 16.46
N ARG A 115 19.20 -0.22 15.65
CA ARG A 115 19.11 -0.07 14.19
C ARG A 115 17.69 0.30 13.77
N ALA A 116 17.55 0.91 12.59
CA ALA A 116 16.26 1.21 11.99
C ALA A 116 16.34 1.08 10.47
N ALA A 117 15.19 0.79 9.85
CA ALA A 117 15.02 0.71 8.40
C ALA A 117 13.61 1.18 8.02
N GLY A 118 13.51 1.86 6.88
CA GLY A 118 12.26 2.31 6.28
C GLY A 118 11.79 1.44 5.11
N ALA A 119 10.73 1.87 4.43
CA ALA A 119 10.24 1.21 3.24
C ALA A 119 11.35 1.03 2.19
N GLY A 120 11.44 -0.17 1.60
CA GLY A 120 12.48 -0.56 0.65
C GLY A 120 13.79 -1.05 1.28
N GLU A 121 14.00 -0.84 2.57
CA GLU A 121 15.23 -1.14 3.28
C GLU A 121 15.18 -2.46 4.06
N THR A 122 16.32 -2.84 4.67
CA THR A 122 16.45 -4.03 5.52
C THR A 122 17.02 -3.68 6.86
N ILE A 123 16.30 -4.05 7.93
CA ILE A 123 16.88 -4.11 9.28
C ILE A 123 17.46 -5.52 9.51
N THR A 124 18.63 -5.59 10.18
CA THR A 124 19.20 -6.86 10.63
C THR A 124 19.19 -6.90 12.15
N VAL A 125 18.60 -7.97 12.70
CA VAL A 125 18.56 -8.26 14.13
C VAL A 125 19.34 -9.54 14.43
N SER A 126 19.98 -9.61 15.61
CA SER A 126 20.78 -10.77 16.04
C SER A 126 19.94 -11.75 16.84
N ARG A 127 20.04 -13.05 16.57
CA ARG A 127 19.38 -14.12 17.36
C ARG A 127 19.92 -14.26 18.79
N ARG A 128 21.10 -13.74 19.05
CA ARG A 128 21.73 -13.83 20.39
C ARG A 128 21.06 -12.92 21.40
N ASP A 129 20.35 -11.93 20.92
CA ASP A 129 19.64 -10.94 21.73
C ASP A 129 18.13 -11.10 21.48
N ARG A 130 17.35 -10.34 22.23
CA ARG A 130 15.91 -10.25 22.00
C ARG A 130 15.63 -9.74 20.59
N THR A 131 14.92 -10.52 19.80
CA THR A 131 14.62 -10.22 18.39
C THR A 131 13.30 -9.43 18.20
N ASP A 132 12.93 -8.63 19.19
CA ASP A 132 11.78 -7.75 19.06
C ASP A 132 12.07 -6.66 18.02
N VAL A 133 11.08 -6.37 17.18
CA VAL A 133 11.12 -5.30 16.19
C VAL A 133 9.97 -4.34 16.45
N ASP A 134 10.33 -3.11 16.82
CA ASP A 134 9.35 -2.03 16.98
C ASP A 134 9.00 -1.46 15.61
N VAL A 135 7.71 -1.37 15.34
CA VAL A 135 7.16 -0.81 14.10
C VAL A 135 6.47 0.50 14.43
N GLU A 136 6.92 1.58 13.80
CA GLU A 136 6.24 2.88 13.84
C GLU A 136 5.67 3.19 12.46
N ILE A 137 4.37 3.49 12.42
CA ILE A 137 3.64 3.89 11.22
C ILE A 137 3.19 5.32 11.43
N ARG A 138 3.58 6.21 10.52
CA ARG A 138 3.13 7.61 10.51
C ARG A 138 2.42 7.89 9.20
N PHE A 139 1.22 8.45 9.27
CA PHE A 139 0.49 8.85 8.08
C PHE A 139 -0.14 10.23 8.26
N ARG A 140 -0.34 10.93 7.15
CA ARG A 140 -0.98 12.24 7.12
C ARG A 140 -2.18 12.20 6.21
N PRO A 141 -3.40 12.53 6.71
CA PRO A 141 -4.57 12.72 5.86
C PRO A 141 -4.40 13.99 5.00
N PRO A 142 -5.18 14.12 3.92
CA PRO A 142 -5.19 15.34 3.11
C PRO A 142 -5.72 16.54 3.91
N ALA A 143 -5.24 17.74 3.56
CA ALA A 143 -5.75 18.99 4.16
C ALA A 143 -7.09 19.44 3.53
N GLY A 144 -7.41 18.96 2.33
CA GLY A 144 -8.58 19.37 1.55
C GLY A 144 -9.46 18.21 1.12
N THR A 145 -10.28 18.48 0.11
CA THR A 145 -11.08 17.46 -0.56
C THR A 145 -10.27 16.79 -1.67
N ASN A 146 -10.61 15.54 -1.98
CA ASN A 146 -10.12 14.84 -3.16
C ASN A 146 -10.78 15.36 -4.46
N ALA A 147 -10.45 14.77 -5.60
CA ALA A 147 -11.00 15.18 -6.90
C ALA A 147 -12.53 14.93 -7.03
N ASN A 148 -13.10 14.06 -6.21
CA ASN A 148 -14.55 13.83 -6.13
C ASN A 148 -15.28 14.85 -5.23
N GLY A 149 -14.54 15.71 -4.52
CA GLY A 149 -15.09 16.67 -3.56
C GLY A 149 -15.25 16.12 -2.13
N ASP A 150 -14.84 14.88 -1.87
CA ASP A 150 -14.93 14.24 -0.58
C ASP A 150 -13.72 14.58 0.32
N ARG A 151 -13.91 14.46 1.64
CA ARG A 151 -12.82 14.49 2.63
C ARG A 151 -12.58 13.07 3.13
N PRO A 152 -11.70 12.30 2.47
CA PRO A 152 -11.46 10.92 2.87
C PRO A 152 -10.81 10.85 4.24
N GLN A 153 -11.17 9.82 5.00
CA GLN A 153 -10.63 9.54 6.32
C GLN A 153 -10.16 8.11 6.40
N VAL A 154 -8.99 7.90 6.97
CA VAL A 154 -8.50 6.55 7.27
C VAL A 154 -9.35 5.98 8.41
N ARG A 155 -9.94 4.82 8.20
CA ARG A 155 -10.72 4.09 9.20
C ARG A 155 -9.92 2.97 9.85
N ARG A 156 -9.03 2.35 9.07
CA ARG A 156 -8.23 1.23 9.54
C ARG A 156 -6.87 1.22 8.88
N VAL A 157 -5.87 0.76 9.63
CA VAL A 157 -4.51 0.44 9.15
C VAL A 157 -4.20 -1.00 9.55
N ASP A 158 -3.76 -1.82 8.60
CA ASP A 158 -3.36 -3.21 8.80
C ASP A 158 -1.82 -3.32 8.72
N LEU A 159 -1.20 -3.98 9.69
CA LEU A 159 0.19 -4.43 9.62
C LEU A 159 0.21 -5.87 9.10
N ILE A 160 0.90 -6.09 7.99
CA ILE A 160 1.01 -7.37 7.30
C ILE A 160 2.45 -7.85 7.42
N VAL A 161 2.63 -9.10 7.77
CA VAL A 161 3.95 -9.76 7.88
C VAL A 161 3.93 -11.07 7.12
N GLY A 162 5.00 -11.36 6.39
CA GLY A 162 5.25 -12.63 5.72
C GLY A 162 6.70 -13.07 5.90
N ARG A 163 6.97 -14.37 5.85
CA ARG A 163 8.34 -14.91 5.90
C ARG A 163 9.03 -14.78 4.55
N VAL A 164 10.34 -14.57 4.60
CA VAL A 164 11.22 -14.68 3.45
C VAL A 164 11.86 -16.05 3.51
N THR A 165 11.44 -16.95 2.60
CA THR A 165 11.86 -18.35 2.56
C THR A 165 12.84 -18.65 1.41
N GLY A 166 13.05 -17.67 0.54
CA GLY A 166 13.81 -17.82 -0.70
C GLY A 166 12.95 -18.31 -1.87
N PRO A 167 13.58 -18.55 -3.04
CA PRO A 167 12.86 -18.95 -4.25
C PRO A 167 12.01 -20.21 -4.05
N SER A 168 10.76 -20.17 -4.54
CA SER A 168 9.89 -21.34 -4.53
C SER A 168 10.40 -22.42 -5.48
N ALA A 169 10.30 -23.69 -5.06
CA ALA A 169 10.54 -24.85 -5.94
C ALA A 169 9.43 -24.97 -7.00
N ASP A 170 8.21 -24.59 -6.64
CA ASP A 170 7.09 -24.46 -7.56
C ASP A 170 7.11 -23.06 -8.19
N ARG A 171 7.38 -23.01 -9.50
CA ARG A 171 7.48 -21.77 -10.26
C ARG A 171 6.12 -21.14 -10.56
N ASP A 172 5.05 -21.90 -10.43
CA ASP A 172 3.66 -21.46 -10.63
C ASP A 172 3.03 -21.01 -9.31
N ALA A 173 3.77 -21.08 -8.19
CA ALA A 173 3.29 -20.61 -6.90
C ALA A 173 3.09 -19.10 -6.91
N ASP A 174 1.84 -18.67 -6.82
CA ASP A 174 1.38 -17.28 -6.80
C ASP A 174 0.95 -16.79 -5.42
N THR A 175 1.29 -17.54 -4.37
CA THR A 175 0.90 -17.26 -2.99
C THR A 175 2.05 -17.41 -2.00
N ASN A 176 2.00 -16.62 -0.93
CA ASN A 176 2.82 -16.83 0.27
C ASN A 176 1.90 -17.15 1.46
N PRO A 177 1.73 -18.43 1.82
CA PRO A 177 0.82 -18.84 2.87
C PRO A 177 1.26 -18.39 4.28
N THR A 178 2.48 -17.90 4.44
CA THR A 178 2.97 -17.35 5.70
C THR A 178 2.57 -15.91 5.93
N THR A 179 2.00 -15.25 4.91
CA THR A 179 1.61 -13.85 4.99
C THR A 179 0.26 -13.69 5.68
N ALA A 180 0.22 -12.84 6.68
CA ALA A 180 -1.01 -12.55 7.40
C ALA A 180 -1.06 -11.09 7.87
N VAL A 181 -2.27 -10.59 8.10
CA VAL A 181 -2.51 -9.37 8.87
C VAL A 181 -2.28 -9.72 10.34
N VAL A 182 -1.17 -9.24 10.91
CA VAL A 182 -0.77 -9.53 12.31
C VAL A 182 -1.34 -8.53 13.31
N ALA A 183 -1.71 -7.34 12.85
CA ALA A 183 -2.37 -6.34 13.69
C ALA A 183 -3.26 -5.44 12.83
N ARG A 184 -4.37 -5.00 13.42
CA ARG A 184 -5.30 -4.02 12.85
C ARG A 184 -5.46 -2.87 13.83
N PHE A 185 -5.38 -1.65 13.31
CA PHE A 185 -5.45 -0.43 14.09
C PHE A 185 -6.60 0.43 13.61
N GLY A 186 -7.46 0.86 14.51
CA GLY A 186 -8.53 1.83 14.29
C GLY A 186 -8.19 3.22 14.86
N PRO A 187 -9.10 4.20 14.79
CA PRO A 187 -8.88 5.56 15.26
C PRO A 187 -8.51 5.68 16.75
N ARG A 188 -8.76 4.65 17.55
CA ARG A 188 -8.41 4.61 18.98
C ARG A 188 -6.97 4.19 19.25
N ASP A 189 -6.31 3.57 18.25
CA ASP A 189 -4.98 2.98 18.37
C ASP A 189 -3.87 3.90 17.90
N TRP A 190 -4.20 5.03 17.26
CA TRP A 190 -3.22 6.02 16.86
C TRP A 190 -3.35 7.33 17.62
N ARG A 191 -2.23 8.04 17.71
CA ARG A 191 -2.15 9.34 18.36
C ARG A 191 -1.84 10.42 17.35
N GLN A 192 -2.54 11.53 17.43
CA GLN A 192 -2.22 12.69 16.60
C GLN A 192 -0.96 13.38 17.12
N GLN A 193 -0.01 13.65 16.21
CA GLN A 193 1.20 14.42 16.46
C GLN A 193 1.33 15.48 15.36
N GLY A 194 0.94 16.71 15.66
CA GLY A 194 0.83 17.76 14.64
C GLY A 194 -0.17 17.39 13.55
N ALA A 195 0.28 17.41 12.30
CA ALA A 195 -0.54 17.05 11.14
C ALA A 195 -0.53 15.54 10.81
N GLN A 196 0.10 14.71 11.62
CA GLN A 196 0.25 13.27 11.38
C GLN A 196 -0.42 12.45 12.48
N TYR A 197 -0.79 11.23 12.13
CA TYR A 197 -1.16 10.18 13.08
C TYR A 197 -0.01 9.17 13.21
N VAL A 198 0.19 8.66 14.41
CA VAL A 198 1.28 7.73 14.76
C VAL A 198 0.71 6.49 15.41
N ILE A 199 1.08 5.33 14.87
CA ILE A 199 0.82 4.00 15.42
C ILE A 199 2.15 3.40 15.85
N ARG A 200 2.18 2.70 17.00
CA ARG A 200 3.34 1.93 17.44
C ARG A 200 2.91 0.51 17.77
N HIS A 201 3.70 -0.44 17.28
CA HIS A 201 3.48 -1.86 17.53
C HIS A 201 4.82 -2.57 17.66
N THR A 202 4.89 -3.60 18.51
CA THR A 202 6.09 -4.40 18.65
C THR A 202 5.81 -5.82 18.13
N LEU A 203 6.54 -6.23 17.12
CA LEU A 203 6.63 -7.63 16.69
C LEU A 203 7.59 -8.33 17.62
N ARG A 204 7.08 -9.28 18.40
CA ARG A 204 7.88 -9.98 19.40
C ARG A 204 8.52 -11.23 18.83
N ASP A 205 9.74 -11.53 19.29
CA ASP A 205 10.47 -12.77 19.02
C ASP A 205 10.50 -13.12 17.51
N VAL A 206 10.91 -12.15 16.67
CA VAL A 206 11.03 -12.35 15.23
C VAL A 206 12.14 -13.37 14.96
N GLY A 207 11.77 -14.65 14.78
CA GLY A 207 12.71 -15.77 14.72
C GLY A 207 13.20 -16.13 13.31
N ALA A 208 12.72 -15.48 12.25
CA ALA A 208 13.06 -15.79 10.87
C ALA A 208 13.09 -14.55 9.98
N ASP A 209 13.81 -14.64 8.87
CA ASP A 209 13.79 -13.62 7.82
C ASP A 209 12.34 -13.37 7.40
N SER A 210 11.95 -12.11 7.36
CA SER A 210 10.58 -11.69 7.08
C SER A 210 10.54 -10.34 6.37
N TYR A 211 9.37 -9.97 5.91
CA TYR A 211 9.05 -8.61 5.52
C TYR A 211 7.80 -8.15 6.25
N LEU A 212 7.69 -6.87 6.44
CA LEU A 212 6.48 -6.22 6.91
C LEU A 212 6.07 -5.13 5.94
N ARG A 213 4.77 -4.97 5.73
CA ARG A 213 4.17 -3.92 4.94
C ARG A 213 2.88 -3.45 5.58
N VAL A 214 2.42 -2.28 5.16
CA VAL A 214 1.22 -1.64 5.71
C VAL A 214 0.22 -1.38 4.59
N ARG A 215 -1.05 -1.57 4.88
CA ARG A 215 -2.16 -1.05 4.09
C ARG A 215 -3.14 -0.32 4.98
N GLY A 216 -3.93 0.58 4.42
CA GLY A 216 -5.02 1.20 5.14
C GLY A 216 -6.17 1.56 4.23
N THR A 217 -7.35 1.74 4.81
CA THR A 217 -8.60 1.94 4.09
C THR A 217 -9.47 3.05 4.69
N SER A 218 -10.35 3.59 3.86
CA SER A 218 -11.42 4.51 4.25
C SER A 218 -12.69 3.82 4.76
N THR A 219 -12.73 2.47 4.73
CA THR A 219 -13.91 1.69 5.09
C THR A 219 -13.66 0.78 6.31
N ASP A 220 -14.71 0.13 6.80
CA ASP A 220 -14.61 -0.87 7.86
C ASP A 220 -14.43 -2.30 7.29
N GLU A 221 -14.45 -2.44 5.95
CA GLU A 221 -14.29 -3.71 5.26
C GLU A 221 -12.91 -4.33 5.51
N ALA A 222 -12.88 -5.64 5.78
CA ALA A 222 -11.64 -6.35 6.09
C ALA A 222 -10.69 -6.47 4.89
N GLU A 223 -11.24 -6.54 3.69
CA GLU A 223 -10.53 -6.65 2.42
C GLU A 223 -11.10 -5.63 1.43
N PRO A 224 -10.30 -5.17 0.46
CA PRO A 224 -10.81 -4.27 -0.57
C PRO A 224 -11.92 -4.95 -1.39
N LEU A 225 -12.96 -4.17 -1.69
CA LEU A 225 -14.07 -4.63 -2.51
C LEU A 225 -13.65 -4.75 -3.96
N ALA A 226 -14.24 -5.73 -4.66
CA ALA A 226 -14.06 -5.83 -6.11
C ALA A 226 -14.72 -4.63 -6.79
N ASP A 227 -13.93 -3.90 -7.58
CA ASP A 227 -14.43 -2.75 -8.32
C ASP A 227 -15.52 -3.14 -9.33
N GLY A 228 -16.49 -2.28 -9.48
CA GLY A 228 -17.59 -2.44 -10.39
C GLY A 228 -18.95 -2.71 -9.75
N LEU A 229 -19.00 -2.85 -8.44
CA LEU A 229 -20.26 -2.92 -7.69
C LEU A 229 -20.63 -1.56 -7.10
N GLU A 230 -19.61 -0.72 -6.78
CA GLU A 230 -19.78 0.59 -6.17
C GLU A 230 -18.92 1.66 -6.87
N SER A 231 -19.08 2.90 -6.42
CA SER A 231 -18.21 4.00 -6.86
C SER A 231 -16.77 3.75 -6.40
N PRO A 232 -15.75 3.93 -7.26
CA PRO A 232 -14.34 3.77 -6.88
C PRO A 232 -13.94 4.69 -5.71
N TRP A 233 -14.67 5.78 -5.49
CA TRP A 233 -14.45 6.72 -4.39
C TRP A 233 -14.96 6.24 -3.04
N SER A 234 -15.75 5.16 -2.98
CA SER A 234 -16.32 4.62 -1.73
C SER A 234 -15.38 3.67 -1.00
N ASP A 235 -14.39 3.08 -1.69
CA ASP A 235 -13.43 2.12 -1.12
C ASP A 235 -11.99 2.51 -1.45
N LEU A 236 -11.45 3.47 -0.69
CA LEU A 236 -10.11 4.01 -0.91
C LEU A 236 -9.08 3.26 -0.08
N TRP A 237 -7.93 3.01 -0.69
CA TRP A 237 -6.84 2.27 -0.07
C TRP A 237 -5.48 2.95 -0.26
N PHE A 238 -4.55 2.62 0.63
CA PHE A 238 -3.13 2.89 0.47
C PHE A 238 -2.30 1.67 0.86
N TYR A 239 -1.10 1.56 0.27
CA TYR A 239 -0.14 0.48 0.54
C TYR A 239 1.27 1.06 0.65
N SER A 240 2.05 0.59 1.65
CA SER A 240 3.49 0.82 1.69
C SER A 240 4.23 -0.24 0.90
N ASN A 241 5.41 0.09 0.39
CA ASN A 241 6.40 -0.95 0.09
C ASN A 241 6.94 -1.57 1.39
N PRO A 242 7.49 -2.80 1.33
CA PRO A 242 7.90 -3.52 2.52
C PRO A 242 9.18 -2.98 3.15
N VAL A 243 9.30 -3.19 4.45
CA VAL A 243 10.57 -3.23 5.17
C VAL A 243 10.95 -4.69 5.37
N PHE A 244 12.18 -5.08 5.06
CA PHE A 244 12.67 -6.43 5.27
C PHE A 244 13.35 -6.55 6.62
N VAL A 245 13.15 -7.68 7.31
CA VAL A 245 13.80 -8.02 8.57
C VAL A 245 14.66 -9.25 8.34
N ARG A 246 15.96 -9.13 8.57
CA ARG A 246 16.91 -10.25 8.48
C ARG A 246 17.35 -10.65 9.89
N VAL A 247 17.29 -11.94 10.18
CA VAL A 247 17.67 -12.53 11.48
C VAL A 247 18.99 -13.29 11.33
N ARG A 248 20.03 -12.91 12.09
CA ARG A 248 21.37 -13.50 12.04
C ARG A 248 21.87 -13.96 13.41
#